data_a75746d88ce2fc2c6ef710a32393392a
#
_entry.id   a75746d88ce2fc2c6ef710a32393392a
#
_cell.length_a   1.000
_cell.length_b   1.000
_cell.length_c   1.000
_cell.angle_alpha   90.00
_cell.angle_beta   90.00
_cell.angle_gamma   90.00
#
_symmetry.space_group_name_H-M   'P 1'
#
loop_
_entity.id
_entity.type
_entity.pdbx_description
1 polymer ?
#
loop_
_entity_poly.entity_id
_entity_poly.type
_entity_poly.pdbx_seq_one_letter_code
_entity_poly.pdbx_strand_id
1 'polypeptide(L)'
;MYYEPGNIPHGLPHDPFKSCVIPRPIGWISTVDADGRDNLAPFSQFQNVTFDPPIVMFSANQDTTGRRKDSVRNAEQTGEFVWNMATWALREAVNVTVDDPHKFESFMQREERRWQRIHGL
;
A
#
# COMPACT_ATOMS: atom_id res chain seq x y z
N MET A 1 13.71 26.88 -11.37
CA MET A 1 12.23 26.82 -11.56
C MET A 1 11.60 26.76 -10.18
N TYR A 2 10.58 27.58 -9.94
CA TYR A 2 9.84 27.65 -8.69
C TYR A 2 8.34 27.51 -9.00
N TYR A 3 7.60 26.74 -8.20
CA TYR A 3 6.14 26.72 -8.24
C TYR A 3 5.58 26.40 -6.84
N GLU A 4 4.35 26.82 -6.60
CA GLU A 4 3.62 26.50 -5.36
C GLU A 4 2.59 25.41 -5.68
N PRO A 5 2.72 24.20 -5.10
CA PRO A 5 1.75 23.13 -5.32
C PRO A 5 0.32 23.56 -4.97
N GLY A 6 -0.60 23.34 -5.91
CA GLY A 6 -2.01 23.72 -5.77
C GLY A 6 -2.35 25.18 -6.06
N ASN A 7 -1.37 26.09 -6.12
CA ASN A 7 -1.61 27.52 -6.31
C ASN A 7 -1.14 28.04 -7.66
N ILE A 8 -0.02 27.53 -8.18
CA ILE A 8 0.59 28.01 -9.41
C ILE A 8 0.58 26.88 -10.45
N PRO A 9 0.03 27.12 -11.67
CA PRO A 9 0.16 26.19 -12.77
C PRO A 9 1.64 25.97 -13.13
N HIS A 10 2.07 24.71 -13.23
CA HIS A 10 3.47 24.38 -13.52
C HIS A 10 3.76 24.12 -15.01
N GLY A 11 2.71 24.00 -15.86
CA GLY A 11 2.86 23.76 -17.30
C GLY A 11 3.43 22.41 -17.71
N LEU A 12 3.63 21.47 -16.77
CA LEU A 12 4.14 20.14 -17.02
C LEU A 12 3.00 19.14 -17.25
N PRO A 13 3.22 18.07 -18.05
CA PRO A 13 2.19 17.08 -18.35
C PRO A 13 1.77 16.23 -17.15
N HIS A 14 2.61 16.17 -16.12
CA HIS A 14 2.37 15.41 -14.89
C HIS A 14 2.60 16.27 -13.66
N ASP A 15 1.93 15.94 -12.58
CA ASP A 15 2.10 16.61 -11.29
C ASP A 15 3.54 16.45 -10.78
N PRO A 16 4.35 17.52 -10.75
CA PRO A 16 5.75 17.44 -10.35
C PRO A 16 5.92 17.06 -8.88
N PHE A 17 4.99 17.41 -7.99
CA PHE A 17 5.06 17.04 -6.58
C PHE A 17 5.02 15.51 -6.38
N LYS A 18 4.16 14.82 -7.14
CA LYS A 18 4.11 13.34 -7.11
C LYS A 18 5.37 12.69 -7.65
N SER A 19 6.08 13.37 -8.55
CA SER A 19 7.22 12.85 -9.31
C SER A 19 8.59 13.20 -8.70
N CYS A 20 8.64 14.12 -7.73
CA CYS A 20 9.90 14.61 -7.16
C CYS A 20 10.65 13.60 -6.28
N VAL A 21 9.95 12.60 -5.73
CA VAL A 21 10.56 11.60 -4.83
C VAL A 21 10.47 10.23 -5.48
N ILE A 22 11.58 9.79 -6.08
CA ILE A 22 11.75 8.48 -6.73
C ILE A 22 13.17 7.96 -6.53
N PRO A 23 13.38 6.63 -6.36
CA PRO A 23 12.34 5.61 -6.11
C PRO A 23 11.69 5.81 -4.74
N ARG A 24 10.47 5.30 -4.56
CA ARG A 24 9.79 5.28 -3.27
C ARG A 24 9.74 3.86 -2.72
N PRO A 25 9.99 3.66 -1.43
CA PRO A 25 9.78 2.37 -0.80
C PRO A 25 8.28 2.02 -0.80
N ILE A 26 7.96 0.73 -0.87
CA ILE A 26 6.59 0.24 -0.83
C ILE A 26 6.30 -0.33 0.56
N GLY A 27 5.36 0.27 1.26
CA GLY A 27 4.73 -0.31 2.43
C GLY A 27 3.55 -1.17 1.98
N TRP A 28 3.68 -2.48 2.04
CA TRP A 28 2.58 -3.40 1.79
C TRP A 28 1.87 -3.66 3.11
N ILE A 29 0.75 -2.94 3.31
CA ILE A 29 0.11 -2.80 4.61
C ILE A 29 -1.10 -3.72 4.70
N SER A 30 -1.12 -4.60 5.68
CA SER A 30 -2.30 -5.37 6.06
C SER A 30 -2.97 -4.78 7.31
N THR A 31 -4.28 -4.80 7.29
CA THR A 31 -5.15 -4.35 8.37
C THR A 31 -6.37 -5.25 8.45
N VAL A 32 -7.03 -5.25 9.59
CA VAL A 32 -8.30 -5.97 9.81
C VAL A 32 -9.35 -4.94 10.20
N ASP A 33 -10.57 -5.06 9.68
CA ASP A 33 -11.66 -4.21 10.09
C ASP A 33 -12.33 -4.72 11.39
N ALA A 34 -13.31 -3.97 11.89
CA ALA A 34 -14.03 -4.33 13.13
C ALA A 34 -14.81 -5.66 13.04
N ASP A 35 -15.11 -6.12 11.84
CA ASP A 35 -15.81 -7.39 11.58
C ASP A 35 -14.84 -8.56 11.32
N GLY A 36 -13.53 -8.31 11.42
CA GLY A 36 -12.49 -9.32 11.20
C GLY A 36 -12.15 -9.59 9.74
N ARG A 37 -12.52 -8.68 8.82
CA ARG A 37 -12.18 -8.84 7.38
C ARG A 37 -10.81 -8.25 7.09
N ASP A 38 -10.01 -9.03 6.40
CA ASP A 38 -8.66 -8.66 6.00
C ASP A 38 -8.67 -7.63 4.86
N ASN A 39 -7.71 -6.71 4.93
CA ASN A 39 -7.41 -5.76 3.87
C ASN A 39 -5.90 -5.67 3.70
N LEU A 40 -5.41 -5.77 2.48
CA LEU A 40 -3.98 -5.71 2.14
C LEU A 40 -3.78 -4.81 0.93
N ALA A 41 -3.03 -3.73 1.09
CA ALA A 41 -2.81 -2.75 0.03
C ALA A 41 -1.39 -2.17 0.06
N PRO A 42 -0.79 -1.89 -1.13
CA PRO A 42 0.51 -1.24 -1.22
C PRO A 42 0.40 0.29 -1.16
N PHE A 43 1.31 0.89 -0.42
CA PHE A 43 1.45 2.34 -0.31
C PHE A 43 2.86 2.75 -0.69
N SER A 44 2.99 3.62 -1.70
CA SER A 44 4.28 4.17 -2.13
C SER A 44 4.67 5.45 -1.39
N GLN A 45 3.81 5.96 -0.54
CA GLN A 45 4.13 6.98 0.45
C GLN A 45 4.37 6.28 1.80
N PHE A 46 5.51 5.63 1.90
CA PHE A 46 5.94 4.82 3.04
C PHE A 46 7.35 5.22 3.44
N GLN A 47 7.64 5.27 4.74
CA GLN A 47 8.93 5.66 5.26
C GLN A 47 9.25 4.91 6.56
N ASN A 48 10.50 4.45 6.68
CA ASN A 48 11.12 4.19 7.97
C ASN A 48 11.52 5.54 8.57
N VAL A 49 11.00 5.88 9.75
CA VAL A 49 11.18 7.21 10.37
C VAL A 49 12.35 7.19 11.33
N THR A 50 12.39 6.23 12.26
CA THR A 50 13.47 6.06 13.26
C THR A 50 13.76 4.59 13.54
N PHE A 51 14.96 4.33 14.11
CA PHE A 51 15.39 2.98 14.52
C PHE A 51 15.10 2.70 15.98
N ASP A 52 15.20 3.74 16.81
CA ASP A 52 14.98 3.65 18.24
C ASP A 52 14.18 4.89 18.72
N PRO A 53 12.92 4.72 19.12
CA PRO A 53 12.12 3.50 18.90
C PRO A 53 11.91 3.20 17.40
N PRO A 54 11.67 1.93 17.00
CA PRO A 54 11.44 1.57 15.61
C PRO A 54 10.07 2.07 15.15
N ILE A 55 10.07 3.12 14.31
CA ILE A 55 8.86 3.77 13.80
C ILE A 55 8.85 3.73 12.27
N VAL A 56 7.75 3.29 11.72
CA VAL A 56 7.42 3.41 10.30
C VAL A 56 6.17 4.25 10.13
N MET A 57 6.04 4.90 8.98
CA MET A 57 4.82 5.60 8.61
C MET A 57 4.39 5.26 7.20
N PHE A 58 3.09 5.29 6.94
CA PHE A 58 2.53 5.35 5.60
C PHE A 58 1.49 6.46 5.50
N SER A 59 1.31 6.98 4.31
CA SER A 59 0.32 8.01 4.03
C SER A 59 -0.57 7.57 2.87
N ALA A 60 -1.85 7.86 2.98
CA ALA A 60 -2.85 7.57 1.96
C ALA A 60 -3.68 8.82 1.65
N ASN A 61 -3.81 9.11 0.36
CA ASN A 61 -4.72 10.16 -0.08
C ASN A 61 -6.16 9.77 0.19
N GLN A 62 -6.98 10.75 0.53
CA GLN A 62 -8.43 10.61 0.48
C GLN A 62 -8.90 10.59 -0.98
N ASP A 63 -10.07 10.03 -1.22
CA ASP A 63 -10.73 10.17 -2.52
C ASP A 63 -11.30 11.58 -2.72
N THR A 64 -11.88 11.85 -3.89
CA THR A 64 -12.45 13.14 -4.24
C THR A 64 -13.65 13.56 -3.36
N THR A 65 -14.23 12.61 -2.61
CA THR A 65 -15.34 12.87 -1.66
C THR A 65 -14.84 13.07 -0.22
N GLY A 66 -13.52 12.99 0.01
CA GLY A 66 -12.92 13.06 1.34
C GLY A 66 -12.96 11.72 2.10
N ARG A 67 -13.36 10.62 1.47
CA ARG A 67 -13.38 9.29 2.10
C ARG A 67 -11.98 8.75 2.27
N ARG A 68 -11.69 8.23 3.45
CA ARG A 68 -10.41 7.58 3.78
C ARG A 68 -10.34 6.18 3.16
N LYS A 69 -9.13 5.77 2.77
CA LYS A 69 -8.83 4.40 2.37
C LYS A 69 -9.12 3.42 3.49
N ASP A 70 -9.54 2.20 3.14
CA ASP A 70 -9.90 1.17 4.12
C ASP A 70 -8.73 0.84 5.07
N SER A 71 -7.51 0.74 4.57
CA SER A 71 -6.32 0.52 5.41
C SER A 71 -6.15 1.58 6.51
N VAL A 72 -6.39 2.86 6.19
CA VAL A 72 -6.29 3.95 7.19
C VAL A 72 -7.42 3.86 8.19
N ARG A 73 -8.64 3.68 7.72
CA ARG A 73 -9.82 3.55 8.60
C ARG A 73 -9.68 2.37 9.56
N ASN A 74 -9.26 1.21 9.05
CA ASN A 74 -9.07 0.01 9.86
C ASN A 74 -7.98 0.23 10.92
N ALA A 75 -6.82 0.78 10.51
CA ALA A 75 -5.73 1.08 11.44
C ALA A 75 -6.14 2.08 12.54
N GLU A 76 -6.96 3.08 12.21
CA GLU A 76 -7.50 4.01 13.20
C GLU A 76 -8.50 3.36 14.15
N GLN A 77 -9.31 2.43 13.67
CA GLN A 77 -10.33 1.73 14.47
C GLN A 77 -9.73 0.66 15.37
N THR A 78 -8.76 -0.10 14.89
CA THR A 78 -8.13 -1.20 15.63
C THR A 78 -6.89 -0.78 16.42
N GLY A 79 -6.28 0.36 16.06
CA GLY A 79 -5.03 0.86 16.64
C GLY A 79 -3.77 0.15 16.13
N GLU A 80 -3.88 -0.68 15.08
CA GLU A 80 -2.76 -1.47 14.58
C GLU A 80 -2.78 -1.66 13.06
N PHE A 81 -1.61 -1.93 12.50
CA PHE A 81 -1.41 -2.42 11.15
C PHE A 81 -0.13 -3.26 11.08
N VAL A 82 0.00 -4.10 10.07
CA VAL A 82 1.21 -4.87 9.82
C VAL A 82 1.85 -4.41 8.51
N TRP A 83 3.13 -4.11 8.56
CA TRP A 83 3.94 -3.88 7.37
C TRP A 83 4.54 -5.20 6.88
N ASN A 84 4.26 -5.53 5.64
CA ASN A 84 4.78 -6.71 4.96
C ASN A 84 5.88 -6.29 3.97
N MET A 85 6.96 -7.06 3.90
CA MET A 85 8.04 -6.80 2.96
C MET A 85 7.61 -7.16 1.54
N ALA A 86 7.55 -6.16 0.66
CA ALA A 86 7.28 -6.34 -0.77
C ALA A 86 8.56 -6.76 -1.50
N THR A 87 8.84 -8.04 -1.56
CA THR A 87 10.01 -8.58 -2.28
C THR A 87 9.72 -8.76 -3.76
N TRP A 88 10.77 -8.90 -4.57
CA TRP A 88 10.62 -9.18 -6.00
C TRP A 88 9.80 -10.45 -6.28
N ALA A 89 9.97 -11.49 -5.46
CA ALA A 89 9.20 -12.72 -5.58
C ALA A 89 7.69 -12.52 -5.38
N LEU A 90 7.30 -11.52 -4.60
CA LEU A 90 5.90 -11.19 -4.28
C LEU A 90 5.30 -10.10 -5.17
N ARG A 91 6.03 -9.59 -6.16
CA ARG A 91 5.58 -8.45 -7.00
C ARG A 91 4.20 -8.63 -7.62
N GLU A 92 3.87 -9.87 -8.06
CA GLU A 92 2.55 -10.16 -8.65
C GLU A 92 1.44 -10.10 -7.60
N ALA A 93 1.69 -10.59 -6.39
CA ALA A 93 0.77 -10.48 -5.27
C ALA A 93 0.54 -9.02 -4.86
N VAL A 94 1.61 -8.23 -4.77
CA VAL A 94 1.51 -6.79 -4.51
C VAL A 94 0.67 -6.11 -5.57
N ASN A 95 0.90 -6.42 -6.85
CA ASN A 95 0.18 -5.81 -7.97
C ASN A 95 -1.32 -6.14 -7.95
N VAL A 96 -1.70 -7.37 -7.60
CA VAL A 96 -3.12 -7.76 -7.45
C VAL A 96 -3.83 -6.90 -6.39
N THR A 97 -3.16 -6.55 -5.31
CA THR A 97 -3.73 -5.78 -4.19
C THR A 97 -3.75 -4.26 -4.43
N VAL A 98 -3.22 -3.77 -5.56
CA VAL A 98 -3.34 -2.35 -5.96
C VAL A 98 -4.79 -2.00 -6.27
N ASP A 99 -5.45 -2.85 -7.07
CA ASP A 99 -6.80 -2.58 -7.58
C ASP A 99 -7.89 -3.10 -6.63
N ASP A 100 -7.61 -4.20 -5.94
CA ASP A 100 -8.56 -4.83 -5.04
C ASP A 100 -7.85 -5.48 -3.83
N PRO A 101 -7.83 -4.80 -2.71
CA PRO A 101 -7.19 -5.27 -1.48
C PRO A 101 -7.78 -6.58 -0.92
N HIS A 102 -9.00 -6.96 -1.33
CA HIS A 102 -9.68 -8.17 -0.88
C HIS A 102 -9.41 -9.40 -1.79
N LYS A 103 -8.76 -9.20 -2.93
CA LYS A 103 -8.39 -10.32 -3.84
C LYS A 103 -7.17 -11.13 -3.38
N PHE A 104 -6.49 -10.71 -2.34
CA PHE A 104 -5.28 -11.37 -1.88
C PHE A 104 -5.52 -12.83 -1.48
N GLU A 105 -6.60 -13.13 -0.78
CA GLU A 105 -6.94 -14.49 -0.37
C GLU A 105 -7.09 -15.43 -1.59
N SER A 106 -7.82 -15.01 -2.59
CA SER A 106 -8.00 -15.78 -3.83
C SER A 106 -6.69 -15.94 -4.63
N PHE A 107 -5.79 -14.96 -4.53
CA PHE A 107 -4.45 -15.05 -5.10
C PHE A 107 -3.61 -16.10 -4.36
N MET A 108 -3.56 -16.04 -3.03
CA MET A 108 -2.80 -17.00 -2.21
C MET A 108 -3.28 -18.44 -2.40
N GLN A 109 -4.59 -18.67 -2.44
CA GLN A 109 -5.15 -19.99 -2.71
C GLN A 109 -4.76 -20.54 -4.10
N ARG A 110 -4.64 -19.66 -5.11
CA ARG A 110 -4.16 -20.07 -6.44
C ARG A 110 -2.67 -20.42 -6.44
N GLU A 111 -1.85 -19.64 -5.76
CA GLU A 111 -0.40 -19.89 -5.65
C GLU A 111 -0.12 -21.15 -4.84
N GLU A 112 -0.86 -21.41 -3.79
CA GLU A 112 -0.78 -22.64 -3.01
C GLU A 112 -1.12 -23.87 -3.86
N ARG A 113 -2.21 -23.83 -4.61
CA ARG A 113 -2.57 -24.92 -5.56
C ARG A 113 -1.52 -25.09 -6.65
N ARG A 114 -0.91 -24.00 -7.11
CA ARG A 114 0.19 -24.04 -8.09
C ARG A 114 1.42 -24.71 -7.49
N TRP A 115 1.78 -24.33 -6.26
CA TRP A 115 2.90 -24.91 -5.53
C TRP A 115 2.71 -26.41 -5.30
N GLN A 116 1.55 -26.84 -4.81
CA GLN A 116 1.19 -28.24 -4.61
C GLN A 116 1.32 -29.04 -5.92
N ARG A 117 0.83 -28.51 -7.03
CA ARG A 117 0.91 -29.15 -8.35
C ARG A 117 2.36 -29.34 -8.81
N ILE A 118 3.24 -28.36 -8.57
CA ILE A 118 4.67 -28.44 -8.95
C ILE A 118 5.40 -29.50 -8.12
N HIS A 119 5.02 -29.67 -6.85
CA HIS A 119 5.68 -30.56 -5.91
C HIS A 119 4.99 -31.92 -5.74
N GLY A 120 3.93 -32.20 -6.52
CA GLY A 120 3.26 -33.51 -6.53
C GLY A 120 2.46 -33.83 -5.27
N LEU A 121 1.97 -32.79 -4.58
CA LEU A 121 1.11 -32.91 -3.38
C LEU A 121 -0.37 -32.85 -3.73
#